data_76b8f36053b381d4fee9b9a9c568fb5d
#
_entry.id   76b8f36053b381d4fee9b9a9c568fb5d
#
_cell.length_a   1.000
_cell.length_b   1.000
_cell.length_c   1.000
_cell.angle_alpha   90.00
_cell.angle_beta   90.00
_cell.angle_gamma   90.00
#
_symmetry.space_group_name_H-M   'P 1'
#
loop_
_entity.id
_entity.type
_entity.pdbx_description
1 polymer ?
#
loop_
_entity_poly.entity_id
_entity_poly.type
_entity_poly.pdbx_seq_one_letter_code
_entity_poly.pdbx_strand_id
1 'polypeptide(L)'
;MKKILCALLACTVCVSASAFLTGCGCSNNSSEPGYTVATTQPDLTNGDFGFYILNKDEIMITEYTGSSMDVEIPETFNDYTVTTIGEFVFSEMDITSVTIPDTVTEIQSYAFASCSSLANVKLSANLKTLGADAFFNCPSLESIEIPASVEDFGIYTFCGSGLKSITIPESSTLTKLDHYVFYQCKSLTEVNLPSTVTEISEDAFADCSNPITITAPSGSYAEEFASDNGFTFVAAQ
;
A
#
# COMPACT_ATOMS: atom_id res chain seq x y z
N MET A 1 25.70 -0.94 20.01
CA MET A 1 24.42 -1.56 20.41
C MET A 1 23.48 -0.44 20.87
N LYS A 2 22.76 0.17 19.96
CA LYS A 2 21.65 1.08 20.28
C LYS A 2 20.37 0.41 19.72
N LYS A 3 19.58 -0.11 20.64
CA LYS A 3 18.23 -0.61 20.31
C LYS A 3 17.38 0.59 19.92
N ILE A 4 17.06 0.70 18.64
CA ILE A 4 16.01 1.61 18.19
C ILE A 4 14.69 0.92 18.55
N LEU A 5 14.09 1.43 19.59
CA LEU A 5 12.77 1.05 20.04
C LEU A 5 11.79 1.59 19.01
N CYS A 6 11.18 0.71 18.22
CA CYS A 6 10.06 1.05 17.36
C CYS A 6 8.92 1.49 18.28
N ALA A 7 8.73 2.81 18.40
CA ALA A 7 7.67 3.37 19.20
C ALA A 7 6.35 3.10 18.47
N LEU A 8 5.57 2.16 19.02
CA LEU A 8 4.15 2.06 18.76
C LEU A 8 3.50 3.40 19.17
N LEU A 9 3.29 4.27 18.21
CA LEU A 9 2.35 5.36 18.38
C LEU A 9 0.95 4.80 18.06
N ALA A 10 0.35 4.19 19.08
CA ALA A 10 -1.08 3.91 19.05
C ALA A 10 -1.79 5.27 19.07
N CYS A 11 -2.12 5.80 17.90
CA CYS A 11 -3.06 6.90 17.80
C CYS A 11 -4.47 6.31 17.79
N THR A 12 -5.02 6.10 18.98
CA THR A 12 -6.44 5.83 19.17
C THR A 12 -7.21 7.08 18.77
N VAL A 13 -7.66 7.14 17.53
CA VAL A 13 -8.71 8.07 17.13
C VAL A 13 -10.00 7.27 16.98
N CYS A 14 -10.67 7.05 18.11
CA CYS A 14 -12.10 6.76 18.08
C CYS A 14 -12.83 8.03 17.63
N VAL A 15 -13.27 8.06 16.37
CA VAL A 15 -14.25 9.05 15.95
C VAL A 15 -15.63 8.44 16.06
N SER A 16 -16.20 8.52 17.25
CA SER A 16 -17.66 8.43 17.39
C SER A 16 -18.24 9.80 17.02
N ALA A 17 -18.90 9.86 15.89
CA ALA A 17 -19.61 11.04 15.44
C ALA A 17 -20.85 11.26 16.31
N SER A 18 -20.82 12.22 17.21
CA SER A 18 -21.96 13.06 17.61
C SER A 18 -21.57 13.96 18.77
N ALA A 19 -21.24 15.22 18.52
CA ALA A 19 -21.39 16.28 19.50
C ALA A 19 -21.44 17.65 18.83
N PHE A 20 -22.47 18.38 19.12
CA PHE A 20 -22.77 19.77 18.82
C PHE A 20 -21.63 20.72 19.17
N LEU A 21 -21.31 21.63 18.25
CA LEU A 21 -20.38 22.74 18.45
C LEU A 21 -21.14 24.03 18.72
N THR A 22 -21.04 24.51 19.93
CA THR A 22 -21.18 25.94 20.26
C THR A 22 -19.79 26.57 20.27
N GLY A 23 -19.67 27.72 19.60
CA GLY A 23 -18.44 28.38 19.23
C GLY A 23 -17.52 28.85 20.37
N CYS A 24 -16.27 29.01 19.99
CA CYS A 24 -15.38 30.00 20.59
C CYS A 24 -14.41 30.51 19.53
N GLY A 25 -14.43 31.80 19.26
CA GLY A 25 -13.59 32.47 18.31
C GLY A 25 -12.15 32.64 18.83
N CYS A 26 -11.18 32.39 17.93
CA CYS A 26 -9.84 32.98 18.02
C CYS A 26 -9.39 33.32 16.61
N SER A 27 -9.23 34.59 16.33
CA SER A 27 -8.61 35.13 15.13
C SER A 27 -7.09 34.97 15.25
N ASN A 28 -6.46 34.32 14.27
CA ASN A 28 -5.06 34.61 13.95
C ASN A 28 -4.84 34.46 12.45
N ASN A 29 -4.37 35.57 11.89
CA ASN A 29 -3.93 35.73 10.51
C ASN A 29 -2.62 34.94 10.30
N SER A 30 -2.66 33.91 9.46
CA SER A 30 -1.50 33.44 8.73
C SER A 30 -2.00 32.81 7.42
N SER A 31 -1.55 33.38 6.32
CA SER A 31 -1.86 32.99 4.95
C SER A 31 -1.16 31.67 4.61
N GLU A 32 -1.87 30.57 4.77
CA GLU A 32 -1.57 29.30 4.15
C GLU A 32 -2.61 29.02 3.05
N PRO A 33 -2.24 28.37 1.93
CA PRO A 33 -3.22 28.07 0.87
C PRO A 33 -4.29 27.16 1.46
N GLY A 34 -5.50 27.70 1.58
CA GLY A 34 -6.61 27.06 2.26
C GLY A 34 -7.02 25.77 1.58
N TYR A 35 -6.88 24.68 2.31
CA TYR A 35 -7.75 23.52 2.15
C TYR A 35 -9.16 23.98 2.59
N THR A 36 -9.98 24.37 1.62
CA THR A 36 -11.41 24.48 1.86
C THR A 36 -11.95 23.07 2.09
N VAL A 37 -12.11 22.69 3.34
CA VAL A 37 -12.96 21.55 3.69
C VAL A 37 -14.36 21.93 3.19
N ALA A 38 -14.73 21.40 2.04
CA ALA A 38 -16.08 21.54 1.52
C ALA A 38 -17.02 20.80 2.47
N THR A 39 -17.67 21.54 3.34
CA THR A 39 -18.73 21.06 4.21
C THR A 39 -19.92 20.61 3.38
N THR A 40 -20.38 19.39 3.67
CA THR A 40 -21.57 18.72 3.09
C THR A 40 -21.37 18.09 1.71
N GLN A 41 -20.54 17.05 1.64
CA GLN A 41 -20.81 16.01 0.65
C GLN A 41 -22.01 15.18 1.13
N PRO A 42 -22.91 14.77 0.23
CA PRO A 42 -23.93 13.81 0.57
C PRO A 42 -23.26 12.55 1.12
N ASP A 43 -23.91 11.91 2.09
CA ASP A 43 -23.48 10.64 2.65
C ASP A 43 -23.52 9.60 1.51
N LEU A 44 -22.37 9.45 0.84
CA LEU A 44 -22.21 8.56 -0.29
C LEU A 44 -21.83 7.20 0.27
N THR A 45 -22.84 6.43 0.67
CA THR A 45 -22.66 5.03 1.06
C THR A 45 -23.37 4.13 0.04
N ASN A 46 -22.73 3.03 -0.32
CA ASN A 46 -23.35 1.93 -1.05
C ASN A 46 -23.19 0.66 -0.25
N GLY A 47 -24.23 0.36 0.57
CA GLY A 47 -24.14 -0.78 1.45
C GLY A 47 -22.95 -0.67 2.40
N ASP A 48 -21.89 -1.42 2.10
CA ASP A 48 -20.73 -1.57 2.99
C ASP A 48 -19.61 -0.54 2.74
N PHE A 49 -19.72 0.32 1.70
CA PHE A 49 -18.67 1.25 1.33
C PHE A 49 -19.06 2.71 1.49
N GLY A 50 -18.17 3.51 2.06
CA GLY A 50 -18.20 4.97 2.03
C GLY A 50 -17.31 5.51 0.91
N PHE A 51 -17.71 6.63 0.30
CA PHE A 51 -17.04 7.21 -0.85
C PHE A 51 -16.82 8.71 -0.70
N TYR A 52 -15.77 9.21 -1.36
CA TYR A 52 -15.50 10.63 -1.53
C TYR A 52 -15.40 10.95 -3.02
N ILE A 53 -16.09 12.01 -3.49
CA ILE A 53 -16.04 12.45 -4.88
C ILE A 53 -14.72 13.21 -5.10
N LEU A 54 -13.87 12.65 -5.96
CA LEU A 54 -12.61 13.27 -6.36
C LEU A 54 -12.82 14.33 -7.41
N ASN A 55 -13.67 14.02 -8.39
CA ASN A 55 -14.02 14.93 -9.49
C ASN A 55 -15.38 14.54 -10.10
N LYS A 56 -15.68 15.06 -11.30
CA LYS A 56 -16.96 14.86 -11.96
C LYS A 56 -17.34 13.39 -12.20
N ASP A 57 -16.36 12.52 -12.44
CA ASP A 57 -16.58 11.14 -12.89
C ASP A 57 -15.90 10.09 -11.98
N GLU A 58 -15.14 10.49 -10.95
CA GLU A 58 -14.30 9.62 -10.15
C GLU A 58 -14.53 9.77 -8.66
N ILE A 59 -14.44 8.63 -7.95
CA ILE A 59 -14.57 8.56 -6.51
C ILE A 59 -13.43 7.75 -5.88
N MET A 60 -13.18 8.05 -4.62
CA MET A 60 -12.31 7.31 -3.73
C MET A 60 -13.14 6.58 -2.68
N ILE A 61 -12.82 5.32 -2.41
CA ILE A 61 -13.35 4.62 -1.24
C ILE A 61 -12.68 5.18 0.00
N THR A 62 -13.48 5.55 1.00
CA THR A 62 -12.99 6.13 2.27
C THR A 62 -13.27 5.28 3.48
N GLU A 63 -14.18 4.32 3.38
CA GLU A 63 -14.60 3.47 4.49
C GLU A 63 -15.13 2.13 3.97
N TYR A 64 -14.93 1.07 4.75
CA TYR A 64 -15.58 -0.21 4.61
C TYR A 64 -16.21 -0.61 5.95
N THR A 65 -17.52 -0.82 5.97
CA THR A 65 -18.30 -1.19 7.17
C THR A 65 -18.91 -2.60 7.05
N GLY A 66 -18.60 -3.29 5.95
CA GLY A 66 -19.09 -4.65 5.70
C GLY A 66 -18.52 -5.67 6.67
N SER A 67 -19.17 -6.81 6.72
CA SER A 67 -18.75 -7.96 7.54
C SER A 67 -18.17 -9.10 6.71
N SER A 68 -18.07 -8.94 5.39
CA SER A 68 -17.48 -9.97 4.52
C SER A 68 -15.98 -10.08 4.75
N MET A 69 -15.50 -11.30 4.88
CA MET A 69 -14.06 -11.59 4.91
C MET A 69 -13.47 -11.62 3.50
N ASP A 70 -14.31 -11.87 2.49
CA ASP A 70 -13.94 -11.84 1.07
C ASP A 70 -14.56 -10.58 0.45
N VAL A 71 -13.72 -9.58 0.15
CA VAL A 71 -14.17 -8.26 -0.29
C VAL A 71 -14.02 -8.12 -1.79
N GLU A 72 -15.11 -7.80 -2.46
CA GLU A 72 -15.10 -7.37 -3.86
C GLU A 72 -15.35 -5.87 -3.93
N ILE A 73 -14.34 -5.10 -4.34
CA ILE A 73 -14.46 -3.65 -4.51
C ILE A 73 -15.22 -3.38 -5.80
N PRO A 74 -16.29 -2.55 -5.77
CA PRO A 74 -17.05 -2.25 -6.97
C PRO A 74 -16.26 -1.36 -7.94
N GLU A 75 -16.42 -1.59 -9.26
CA GLU A 75 -15.84 -0.74 -10.30
C GLU A 75 -16.47 0.66 -10.33
N THR A 76 -17.75 0.73 -10.00
CA THR A 76 -18.54 1.96 -10.08
C THR A 76 -19.51 2.06 -8.93
N PHE A 77 -19.85 3.29 -8.58
CA PHE A 77 -20.95 3.61 -7.70
C PHE A 77 -21.81 4.72 -8.32
N ASN A 78 -23.08 4.41 -8.59
CA ASN A 78 -23.96 5.24 -9.44
C ASN A 78 -23.26 5.50 -10.80
N ASP A 79 -23.07 6.78 -11.13
CA ASP A 79 -22.41 7.20 -12.38
C ASP A 79 -20.92 7.49 -12.21
N TYR A 80 -20.33 7.21 -11.01
CA TYR A 80 -18.93 7.46 -10.70
C TYR A 80 -18.09 6.20 -10.81
N THR A 81 -16.87 6.34 -11.28
CA THR A 81 -15.86 5.28 -11.34
C THR A 81 -15.00 5.28 -10.07
N VAL A 82 -14.79 4.11 -9.47
CA VAL A 82 -13.87 3.94 -8.34
C VAL A 82 -12.44 3.88 -8.86
N THR A 83 -11.63 4.89 -8.55
CA THR A 83 -10.25 4.99 -9.03
C THR A 83 -9.21 4.94 -7.93
N THR A 84 -9.62 5.14 -6.68
CA THR A 84 -8.70 5.21 -5.54
C THR A 84 -9.26 4.46 -4.34
N ILE A 85 -8.40 3.72 -3.65
CA ILE A 85 -8.65 3.20 -2.29
C ILE A 85 -7.95 4.14 -1.33
N GLY A 86 -8.71 4.79 -0.45
CA GLY A 86 -8.23 5.80 0.48
C GLY A 86 -7.40 5.24 1.63
N GLU A 87 -6.86 6.15 2.43
CA GLU A 87 -6.04 5.82 3.60
C GLU A 87 -6.85 5.05 4.66
N PHE A 88 -6.24 4.01 5.23
CA PHE A 88 -6.77 3.21 6.35
C PHE A 88 -8.09 2.48 6.08
N VAL A 89 -8.63 2.43 4.86
CA VAL A 89 -9.97 1.90 4.56
C VAL A 89 -10.20 0.49 5.10
N PHE A 90 -9.22 -0.40 4.99
CA PHE A 90 -9.27 -1.78 5.47
C PHE A 90 -8.30 -2.06 6.61
N SER A 91 -7.65 -1.03 7.16
CA SER A 91 -6.64 -1.20 8.20
C SER A 91 -7.19 -1.95 9.41
N GLU A 92 -6.41 -2.93 9.92
CA GLU A 92 -6.74 -3.76 11.10
C GLU A 92 -7.99 -4.64 10.93
N MET A 93 -8.48 -4.83 9.69
CA MET A 93 -9.65 -5.68 9.44
C MET A 93 -9.29 -7.15 9.29
N ASP A 94 -10.19 -8.03 9.71
CA ASP A 94 -10.07 -9.50 9.60
C ASP A 94 -10.53 -10.01 8.22
N ILE A 95 -10.18 -9.31 7.15
CA ILE A 95 -10.45 -9.76 5.78
C ILE A 95 -9.44 -10.82 5.36
N THR A 96 -9.88 -11.81 4.59
CA THR A 96 -9.04 -12.91 4.08
C THR A 96 -8.67 -12.75 2.62
N SER A 97 -9.53 -12.09 1.85
CA SER A 97 -9.27 -11.79 0.44
C SER A 97 -9.84 -10.44 0.03
N VAL A 98 -9.20 -9.84 -0.97
CA VAL A 98 -9.71 -8.63 -1.63
C VAL A 98 -9.49 -8.71 -3.14
N THR A 99 -10.53 -8.36 -3.91
CA THR A 99 -10.46 -8.17 -5.36
C THR A 99 -10.61 -6.68 -5.66
N ILE A 100 -9.60 -6.10 -6.28
CA ILE A 100 -9.52 -4.69 -6.66
C ILE A 100 -9.77 -4.59 -8.16
N PRO A 101 -10.78 -3.83 -8.62
CA PRO A 101 -11.14 -3.74 -10.03
C PRO A 101 -10.10 -2.95 -10.83
N ASP A 102 -10.08 -3.18 -12.15
CA ASP A 102 -9.13 -2.55 -13.06
C ASP A 102 -9.33 -1.04 -13.27
N THR A 103 -10.37 -0.48 -12.68
CA THR A 103 -10.59 0.97 -12.62
C THR A 103 -9.71 1.67 -11.58
N VAL A 104 -9.22 0.93 -10.56
CA VAL A 104 -8.39 1.49 -9.49
C VAL A 104 -6.96 1.67 -9.98
N THR A 105 -6.46 2.90 -9.84
CA THR A 105 -5.09 3.28 -10.20
C THR A 105 -4.22 3.61 -9.00
N GLU A 106 -4.81 3.85 -7.83
CA GLU A 106 -4.09 4.23 -6.62
C GLU A 106 -4.64 3.50 -5.38
N ILE A 107 -3.72 2.99 -4.58
CA ILE A 107 -3.98 2.52 -3.22
C ILE A 107 -3.17 3.43 -2.30
N GLN A 108 -3.85 4.18 -1.42
CA GLN A 108 -3.22 5.14 -0.52
C GLN A 108 -2.57 4.48 0.69
N SER A 109 -1.91 5.31 1.50
CA SER A 109 -1.13 4.85 2.65
C SER A 109 -1.98 4.08 3.66
N TYR A 110 -1.41 3.01 4.22
CA TYR A 110 -2.05 2.17 5.25
C TYR A 110 -3.37 1.49 4.83
N ALA A 111 -3.75 1.51 3.56
CA ALA A 111 -5.07 1.04 3.12
C ALA A 111 -5.43 -0.37 3.61
N PHE A 112 -4.46 -1.29 3.67
CA PHE A 112 -4.60 -2.67 4.16
C PHE A 112 -3.64 -2.98 5.32
N ALA A 113 -3.17 -1.96 6.05
CA ALA A 113 -2.21 -2.17 7.13
C ALA A 113 -2.79 -3.05 8.24
N SER A 114 -1.98 -3.97 8.76
CA SER A 114 -2.32 -4.86 9.87
C SER A 114 -3.53 -5.78 9.62
N CYS A 115 -3.84 -6.08 8.35
CA CYS A 115 -4.81 -7.11 7.98
C CYS A 115 -4.19 -8.49 8.23
N SER A 116 -4.28 -8.98 9.46
CA SER A 116 -3.56 -10.19 9.90
C SER A 116 -3.99 -11.47 9.18
N SER A 117 -5.23 -11.52 8.70
CA SER A 117 -5.83 -12.67 8.01
C SER A 117 -5.76 -12.58 6.48
N LEU A 118 -5.33 -11.43 5.92
CA LEU A 118 -5.31 -11.18 4.48
C LEU A 118 -4.28 -12.07 3.78
N ALA A 119 -4.77 -13.06 3.04
CA ALA A 119 -3.95 -14.04 2.34
C ALA A 119 -3.96 -13.86 0.81
N ASN A 120 -5.06 -13.35 0.26
CA ASN A 120 -5.25 -13.24 -1.17
C ASN A 120 -5.59 -11.81 -1.57
N VAL A 121 -4.76 -11.23 -2.43
CA VAL A 121 -4.97 -9.89 -2.98
C VAL A 121 -4.90 -9.98 -4.49
N LYS A 122 -6.00 -9.63 -5.16
CA LYS A 122 -5.99 -9.40 -6.60
C LYS A 122 -5.93 -7.91 -6.86
N LEU A 123 -4.78 -7.43 -7.28
CA LEU A 123 -4.57 -6.03 -7.64
C LEU A 123 -5.20 -5.69 -9.00
N SER A 124 -5.51 -4.41 -9.19
CA SER A 124 -5.91 -3.83 -10.48
C SER A 124 -4.78 -3.97 -11.49
N ALA A 125 -5.08 -4.42 -12.71
CA ALA A 125 -4.10 -4.46 -13.80
C ALA A 125 -3.60 -3.06 -14.24
N ASN A 126 -4.31 -1.99 -13.85
CA ASN A 126 -3.96 -0.61 -14.14
C ASN A 126 -3.41 0.15 -12.94
N LEU A 127 -3.11 -0.55 -11.83
CA LEU A 127 -2.58 0.08 -10.62
C LEU A 127 -1.24 0.78 -10.90
N LYS A 128 -1.13 2.06 -10.50
CA LYS A 128 0.07 2.88 -10.66
C LYS A 128 0.86 3.01 -9.37
N THR A 129 0.16 3.24 -8.26
CA THR A 129 0.79 3.57 -7.00
C THR A 129 0.29 2.68 -5.88
N LEU A 130 1.24 2.13 -5.13
CA LEU A 130 1.05 1.52 -3.82
C LEU A 130 1.63 2.47 -2.76
N GLY A 131 0.77 3.07 -1.95
CA GLY A 131 1.15 4.04 -0.93
C GLY A 131 2.04 3.47 0.19
N ALA A 132 2.57 4.36 1.00
CA ALA A 132 3.37 3.97 2.16
C ALA A 132 2.58 3.06 3.10
N ASP A 133 3.24 2.02 3.63
CA ASP A 133 2.62 1.07 4.57
C ASP A 133 1.34 0.38 4.05
N ALA A 134 1.08 0.37 2.74
CA ALA A 134 -0.20 -0.11 2.18
C ALA A 134 -0.54 -1.54 2.63
N PHE A 135 0.45 -2.44 2.73
CA PHE A 135 0.34 -3.81 3.23
C PHE A 135 1.25 -4.06 4.43
N PHE A 136 1.47 -3.03 5.25
CA PHE A 136 2.25 -3.14 6.48
C PHE A 136 1.66 -4.21 7.41
N ASN A 137 2.53 -5.09 7.94
CA ASN A 137 2.16 -6.10 8.94
C ASN A 137 0.97 -6.99 8.50
N CYS A 138 1.03 -7.54 7.28
CA CYS A 138 0.10 -8.54 6.74
C CYS A 138 0.76 -9.94 6.76
N PRO A 139 0.86 -10.62 7.90
CA PRO A 139 1.64 -11.86 8.05
C PRO A 139 1.09 -13.05 7.25
N SER A 140 -0.20 -13.04 6.88
CA SER A 140 -0.81 -14.09 6.06
C SER A 140 -0.63 -13.89 4.56
N LEU A 141 -0.15 -12.71 4.13
CA LEU A 141 0.09 -12.40 2.71
C LEU A 141 1.40 -13.05 2.25
N GLU A 142 1.31 -14.30 1.78
CA GLU A 142 2.48 -15.10 1.36
C GLU A 142 2.93 -14.81 -0.07
N SER A 143 2.05 -14.29 -0.91
CA SER A 143 2.34 -13.91 -2.29
C SER A 143 1.41 -12.78 -2.76
N ILE A 144 1.89 -11.98 -3.71
CA ILE A 144 1.12 -10.95 -4.38
C ILE A 144 1.65 -10.81 -5.81
N GLU A 145 0.74 -10.72 -6.78
CA GLU A 145 1.09 -10.45 -8.17
C GLU A 145 1.15 -8.95 -8.40
N ILE A 146 2.34 -8.42 -8.69
CA ILE A 146 2.52 -7.00 -8.99
C ILE A 146 2.24 -6.75 -10.47
N PRO A 147 1.25 -5.93 -10.82
CA PRO A 147 0.96 -5.61 -12.20
C PRO A 147 2.07 -4.76 -12.83
N ALA A 148 2.30 -4.93 -14.13
CA ALA A 148 3.34 -4.20 -14.86
C ALA A 148 3.11 -2.67 -14.90
N SER A 149 1.89 -2.25 -14.62
CA SER A 149 1.50 -0.84 -14.57
C SER A 149 2.01 -0.08 -13.34
N VAL A 150 2.50 -0.78 -12.30
CA VAL A 150 2.99 -0.13 -11.08
C VAL A 150 4.26 0.66 -11.37
N GLU A 151 4.23 1.93 -11.01
CA GLU A 151 5.28 2.91 -11.20
C GLU A 151 6.01 3.23 -9.89
N ASP A 152 5.33 3.08 -8.75
CA ASP A 152 5.87 3.46 -7.44
C ASP A 152 5.38 2.56 -6.31
N PHE A 153 6.31 2.24 -5.40
CA PHE A 153 6.06 1.68 -4.08
C PHE A 153 6.43 2.72 -3.03
N GLY A 154 5.49 3.02 -2.13
CA GLY A 154 5.79 3.84 -0.97
C GLY A 154 6.75 3.14 0.00
N ILE A 155 7.32 3.91 0.92
CA ILE A 155 8.13 3.38 2.01
C ILE A 155 7.31 2.38 2.84
N TYR A 156 7.96 1.31 3.34
CA TYR A 156 7.33 0.28 4.18
C TYR A 156 6.14 -0.48 3.54
N THR A 157 5.91 -0.38 2.23
CA THR A 157 4.71 -0.93 1.57
C THR A 157 4.39 -2.37 1.98
N PHE A 158 5.37 -3.26 2.08
CA PHE A 158 5.21 -4.66 2.47
C PHE A 158 5.92 -5.01 3.79
N CYS A 159 6.29 -4.01 4.58
CA CYS A 159 7.01 -4.22 5.85
C CYS A 159 6.25 -5.22 6.75
N GLY A 160 6.94 -6.22 7.26
CA GLY A 160 6.37 -7.22 8.16
C GLY A 160 5.35 -8.15 7.51
N SER A 161 5.24 -8.18 6.19
CA SER A 161 4.38 -9.13 5.47
C SER A 161 4.95 -10.55 5.49
N GLY A 162 4.05 -11.54 5.25
CA GLY A 162 4.41 -12.95 5.16
C GLY A 162 5.00 -13.38 3.82
N LEU A 163 5.32 -12.46 2.92
CA LEU A 163 5.80 -12.74 1.57
C LEU A 163 6.97 -13.73 1.57
N LYS A 164 6.85 -14.78 0.76
CA LYS A 164 7.89 -15.78 0.50
C LYS A 164 8.70 -15.44 -0.74
N SER A 165 8.02 -14.87 -1.73
CA SER A 165 8.61 -14.38 -2.97
C SER A 165 7.89 -13.14 -3.47
N ILE A 166 8.58 -12.33 -4.26
CA ILE A 166 8.00 -11.22 -5.00
C ILE A 166 8.55 -11.24 -6.43
N THR A 167 7.68 -10.99 -7.40
CA THR A 167 8.06 -10.84 -8.80
C THR A 167 7.50 -9.53 -9.32
N ILE A 168 8.39 -8.67 -9.80
CA ILE A 168 8.06 -7.48 -10.56
C ILE A 168 8.29 -7.82 -12.03
N PRO A 169 7.26 -7.73 -12.88
CA PRO A 169 7.36 -8.16 -14.27
C PRO A 169 8.41 -7.37 -15.06
N GLU A 170 9.09 -8.01 -16.02
CA GLU A 170 10.08 -7.35 -16.90
C GLU A 170 9.47 -6.20 -17.72
N SER A 171 8.17 -6.24 -17.97
CA SER A 171 7.42 -5.15 -18.61
C SER A 171 7.04 -3.99 -17.67
N SER A 172 7.43 -4.06 -16.41
CA SER A 172 7.14 -3.00 -15.42
C SER A 172 7.91 -1.72 -15.73
N THR A 173 7.31 -0.60 -15.35
CA THR A 173 7.93 0.73 -15.41
C THR A 173 8.53 1.16 -14.08
N LEU A 174 8.47 0.31 -13.05
CA LEU A 174 9.06 0.58 -11.74
C LEU A 174 10.58 0.75 -11.87
N THR A 175 11.11 1.86 -11.34
CA THR A 175 12.53 2.18 -11.41
C THR A 175 13.24 2.15 -10.06
N LYS A 176 12.48 2.11 -8.97
CA LYS A 176 13.03 2.23 -7.62
C LYS A 176 12.36 1.27 -6.64
N LEU A 177 13.15 0.69 -5.73
CA LEU A 177 12.70 0.12 -4.47
C LEU A 177 13.12 1.05 -3.33
N ASP A 178 12.14 1.70 -2.72
CA ASP A 178 12.37 2.73 -1.70
C ASP A 178 12.74 2.12 -0.33
N HIS A 179 12.94 2.97 0.66
CA HIS A 179 13.31 2.60 2.01
C HIS A 179 12.31 1.62 2.64
N TYR A 180 12.85 0.54 3.22
CA TYR A 180 12.10 -0.41 4.06
C TYR A 180 10.93 -1.13 3.37
N VAL A 181 10.84 -1.12 2.03
CA VAL A 181 9.72 -1.71 1.28
C VAL A 181 9.44 -3.15 1.74
N PHE A 182 10.48 -3.95 1.98
CA PHE A 182 10.38 -5.34 2.48
C PHE A 182 10.98 -5.51 3.87
N TYR A 183 11.06 -4.44 4.67
CA TYR A 183 11.59 -4.51 6.02
C TYR A 183 10.85 -5.57 6.85
N GLN A 184 11.61 -6.40 7.58
CA GLN A 184 11.06 -7.49 8.40
C GLN A 184 10.20 -8.52 7.65
N CYS A 185 10.33 -8.68 6.35
CA CYS A 185 9.73 -9.78 5.62
C CYS A 185 10.45 -11.10 5.96
N LYS A 186 10.09 -11.70 7.09
CA LYS A 186 10.81 -12.83 7.70
C LYS A 186 10.82 -14.11 6.86
N SER A 187 9.84 -14.24 5.95
CA SER A 187 9.67 -15.41 5.08
C SER A 187 10.26 -15.21 3.68
N LEU A 188 10.69 -13.98 3.32
CA LEU A 188 11.14 -13.64 1.98
C LEU A 188 12.47 -14.33 1.64
N THR A 189 12.48 -15.08 0.53
CA THR A 189 13.64 -15.81 0.03
C THR A 189 13.97 -15.53 -1.43
N GLU A 190 12.99 -15.07 -2.20
CA GLU A 190 13.14 -14.85 -3.65
C GLU A 190 12.58 -13.50 -4.07
N VAL A 191 13.37 -12.75 -4.83
CA VAL A 191 13.03 -11.44 -5.38
C VAL A 191 13.41 -11.40 -6.84
N ASN A 192 12.41 -11.28 -7.72
CA ASN A 192 12.63 -11.18 -9.16
C ASN A 192 12.41 -9.73 -9.59
N LEU A 193 13.44 -9.11 -10.15
CA LEU A 193 13.46 -7.70 -10.53
C LEU A 193 13.69 -7.51 -12.02
N PRO A 194 12.99 -6.56 -12.67
CA PRO A 194 13.20 -6.21 -14.06
C PRO A 194 14.45 -5.33 -14.23
N SER A 195 14.92 -5.23 -15.48
CA SER A 195 16.03 -4.34 -15.85
C SER A 195 15.73 -2.85 -15.64
N THR A 196 14.46 -2.48 -15.51
CA THR A 196 14.02 -1.09 -15.27
C THR A 196 14.37 -0.58 -13.89
N VAL A 197 14.58 -1.46 -12.89
CA VAL A 197 14.97 -1.07 -11.53
C VAL A 197 16.42 -0.62 -11.53
N THR A 198 16.64 0.68 -11.30
CA THR A 198 17.94 1.34 -11.31
C THR A 198 18.33 1.93 -9.95
N GLU A 199 17.46 1.81 -8.95
CA GLU A 199 17.71 2.23 -7.58
C GLU A 199 17.06 1.26 -6.60
N ILE A 200 17.85 0.79 -5.62
CA ILE A 200 17.37 -0.05 -4.51
C ILE A 200 17.99 0.53 -3.24
N SER A 201 17.14 0.91 -2.28
CA SER A 201 17.62 1.42 -1.00
C SER A 201 18.36 0.33 -0.22
N GLU A 202 19.47 0.67 0.44
CA GLU A 202 20.29 -0.27 1.23
C GLU A 202 19.48 -0.97 2.33
N ASP A 203 18.42 -0.35 2.81
CA ASP A 203 17.54 -0.87 3.86
C ASP A 203 16.23 -1.48 3.33
N ALA A 204 16.07 -1.58 1.99
CA ALA A 204 14.86 -2.14 1.38
C ALA A 204 14.52 -3.55 1.90
N PHE A 205 15.54 -4.37 2.20
CA PHE A 205 15.43 -5.74 2.71
C PHE A 205 15.95 -5.89 4.15
N ALA A 206 16.06 -4.80 4.90
CA ALA A 206 16.63 -4.87 6.24
C ALA A 206 15.77 -5.75 7.18
N ASP A 207 16.43 -6.43 8.11
CA ASP A 207 15.81 -7.35 9.08
C ASP A 207 15.02 -8.53 8.48
N CYS A 208 15.20 -8.86 7.20
CA CYS A 208 14.78 -10.15 6.65
C CYS A 208 15.60 -11.29 7.28
N SER A 209 14.92 -12.38 7.65
CA SER A 209 15.59 -13.46 8.43
C SER A 209 16.30 -14.50 7.58
N ASN A 210 15.90 -14.64 6.30
CA ASN A 210 16.40 -15.67 5.40
C ASN A 210 17.41 -15.08 4.42
N PRO A 211 18.34 -15.90 3.90
CA PRO A 211 19.11 -15.53 2.72
C PRO A 211 18.16 -15.25 1.54
N ILE A 212 18.30 -14.07 0.95
CA ILE A 212 17.49 -13.67 -0.21
C ILE A 212 18.28 -13.95 -1.47
N THR A 213 17.62 -14.56 -2.47
CA THR A 213 18.09 -14.67 -3.84
C THR A 213 17.43 -13.59 -4.70
N ILE A 214 18.23 -12.74 -5.33
CA ILE A 214 17.78 -11.73 -6.28
C ILE A 214 18.01 -12.30 -7.68
N THR A 215 16.94 -12.40 -8.45
CA THR A 215 16.97 -12.81 -9.87
C THR A 215 16.68 -11.58 -10.72
N ALA A 216 17.57 -11.26 -11.66
CA ALA A 216 17.43 -10.14 -12.57
C ALA A 216 18.29 -10.35 -13.83
N PRO A 217 18.11 -9.56 -14.91
CA PRO A 217 18.98 -9.62 -16.08
C PRO A 217 20.45 -9.36 -15.72
N SER A 218 21.37 -10.08 -16.39
CA SER A 218 22.81 -9.83 -16.23
C SER A 218 23.17 -8.40 -16.65
N GLY A 219 24.04 -7.76 -15.88
CA GLY A 219 24.45 -6.35 -16.08
C GLY A 219 23.44 -5.35 -15.58
N SER A 220 22.37 -5.78 -14.90
CA SER A 220 21.40 -4.87 -14.26
C SER A 220 21.95 -4.26 -12.97
N TYR A 221 21.34 -3.16 -12.53
CA TYR A 221 21.62 -2.56 -11.22
C TYR A 221 21.39 -3.55 -10.06
N ALA A 222 20.39 -4.43 -10.21
CA ALA A 222 20.08 -5.45 -9.20
C ALA A 222 21.22 -6.47 -9.02
N GLU A 223 22.00 -6.79 -10.06
CA GLU A 223 23.22 -7.62 -9.95
C GLU A 223 24.29 -6.92 -9.12
N GLU A 224 24.57 -5.64 -9.41
CA GLU A 224 25.53 -4.83 -8.64
C GLU A 224 25.11 -4.71 -7.17
N PHE A 225 23.84 -4.34 -6.94
CA PHE A 225 23.26 -4.25 -5.60
C PHE A 225 23.38 -5.56 -4.82
N ALA A 226 23.07 -6.71 -5.44
CA ALA A 226 23.18 -8.01 -4.80
C ALA A 226 24.61 -8.33 -4.39
N SER A 227 25.59 -8.04 -5.26
CA SER A 227 27.02 -8.24 -4.99
C SER A 227 27.50 -7.38 -3.83
N ASP A 228 27.14 -6.10 -3.81
CA ASP A 228 27.61 -5.14 -2.83
C ASP A 228 27.01 -5.36 -1.43
N ASN A 229 25.80 -5.90 -1.37
CA ASN A 229 25.05 -6.11 -0.13
C ASN A 229 25.04 -7.59 0.34
N GLY A 230 25.76 -8.49 -0.35
CA GLY A 230 25.91 -9.90 0.06
C GLY A 230 24.68 -10.76 -0.17
N PHE A 231 23.79 -10.39 -1.10
CA PHE A 231 22.69 -11.23 -1.55
C PHE A 231 23.15 -12.27 -2.59
N THR A 232 22.43 -13.38 -2.68
CA THR A 232 22.65 -14.33 -3.78
C THR A 232 22.07 -13.77 -5.05
N PHE A 233 22.86 -13.75 -6.14
CA PHE A 233 22.35 -13.31 -7.46
C PHE A 233 22.20 -14.51 -8.39
N VAL A 234 21.13 -14.50 -9.18
CA VAL A 234 20.85 -15.43 -10.26
C VAL A 234 20.48 -14.64 -11.50
N ALA A 235 21.19 -14.88 -12.61
CA ALA A 235 20.85 -14.24 -13.88
C ALA A 235 19.52 -14.78 -14.42
N ALA A 236 18.59 -13.90 -14.75
CA ALA A 236 17.35 -14.25 -15.44
C ALA A 236 17.68 -14.78 -16.85
N GLN A 237 16.93 -15.82 -17.30
CA GLN A 237 17.11 -16.45 -18.62
C GLN A 237 16.32 -15.70 -19.69
#